data_a827e37cef485d5044d813042403b99c
#
_entry.id   a827e37cef485d5044d813042403b99c
#
_cell.length_a   1.000
_cell.length_b   1.000
_cell.length_c   1.000
_cell.angle_alpha   90.00
_cell.angle_beta   90.00
_cell.angle_gamma   90.00
#
_symmetry.space_group_name_H-M   'P 1'
#
loop_
_entity.id
_entity.type
_entity.pdbx_description
1 polymer ?
#
loop_
_entity_poly.entity_id
_entity_poly.type
_entity_poly.pdbx_seq_one_letter_code
_entity_poly.pdbx_strand_id
1 'polypeptide(L)'
;MELKDYIRVIRKRWQIIVAVTLVVLAGAALATALSPKVYEAQTQLFVSTAGSSDSSALLSGSNFTQERVISYADVITTPNVLDPVIKTLHLNTTAASLGTQITATVPLNTVLIQVAVRNTNPRVAAEVADAVGTQFTQTVAQLESVNKGQSSPVKVTVVSAPTVPTSPVSPQPIRNLGLGVVLGLLLGLGLALLRDLLDTTIKSERDCSVVTDTTVIGGIAFDPDASKNPLIVQADPHSPRAEAFRTLRTNLQFVDAANHPRSLVFTSSVPGEGKTTTTANLAITMAAGGARVCIVEGDLRRPRLLEYMGMDGSVGLTNVLIGQAHLGEVLQQFAESNVYVIGAGSIPPNPSELLGSAAMIETLHELESRFDVVIIDTPPLLPVTDAAVLSTIAGGTVVVVGAGRVDRDHLARSLQALETVKGRVLGLVLNLVPIKGTDAYYNYRDGYGPESADTKSQRAKERAKATS
;
A
#
# COMPACT_ATOMS: atom_id res chain seq x y z
N MET A 1 -6.31 -10.96 -10.78
CA MET A 1 -6.64 -10.43 -9.45
C MET A 1 -8.12 -10.62 -9.21
N GLU A 2 -8.49 -11.34 -8.18
CA GLU A 2 -9.89 -11.52 -7.79
C GLU A 2 -10.38 -10.32 -6.96
N LEU A 3 -11.70 -10.12 -6.89
CA LEU A 3 -12.31 -9.05 -6.08
C LEU A 3 -11.84 -9.07 -4.61
N LYS A 4 -11.55 -10.26 -4.09
CA LYS A 4 -11.02 -10.47 -2.74
C LYS A 4 -9.64 -9.83 -2.53
N ASP A 5 -8.82 -9.77 -3.58
CA ASP A 5 -7.47 -9.18 -3.51
C ASP A 5 -7.56 -7.65 -3.35
N TYR A 6 -8.48 -6.99 -4.05
CA TYR A 6 -8.72 -5.55 -3.92
C TYR A 6 -9.17 -5.18 -2.49
N ILE A 7 -10.09 -5.96 -1.90
CA ILE A 7 -10.55 -5.73 -0.53
C ILE A 7 -9.39 -5.91 0.46
N ARG A 8 -8.51 -6.90 0.23
CA ARG A 8 -7.32 -7.14 1.04
C ARG A 8 -6.36 -5.94 1.01
N VAL A 9 -6.07 -5.42 -0.20
CA VAL A 9 -5.19 -4.25 -0.39
C VAL A 9 -5.76 -3.02 0.30
N ILE A 10 -7.06 -2.75 0.13
CA ILE A 10 -7.73 -1.61 0.78
C ILE A 10 -7.61 -1.71 2.31
N ARG A 11 -7.89 -2.88 2.90
CA ARG A 11 -7.77 -3.08 4.36
C ARG A 11 -6.32 -2.97 4.86
N LYS A 12 -5.35 -3.44 4.08
CA LYS A 12 -3.93 -3.42 4.44
C LYS A 12 -3.33 -2.02 4.32
N ARG A 13 -3.74 -1.25 3.31
CA ARG A 13 -3.13 0.04 2.92
C ARG A 13 -4.07 1.25 3.09
N TRP A 14 -5.16 1.12 3.87
CA TRP A 14 -6.14 2.18 4.07
C TRP A 14 -5.53 3.51 4.51
N GLN A 15 -4.45 3.47 5.31
CA GLN A 15 -3.73 4.66 5.76
C GLN A 15 -3.16 5.48 4.59
N ILE A 16 -2.64 4.81 3.54
CA ILE A 16 -2.12 5.48 2.34
C ILE A 16 -3.28 6.14 1.60
N ILE A 17 -4.40 5.43 1.44
CA ILE A 17 -5.58 5.96 0.74
C ILE A 17 -6.10 7.22 1.45
N VAL A 18 -6.24 7.16 2.78
CA VAL A 18 -6.69 8.30 3.58
C VAL A 18 -5.69 9.45 3.53
N ALA A 19 -4.39 9.18 3.68
CA ALA A 19 -3.35 10.22 3.65
C ALA A 19 -3.33 10.96 2.30
N VAL A 20 -3.37 10.23 1.18
CA VAL A 20 -3.39 10.83 -0.17
C VAL A 20 -4.67 11.63 -0.37
N THR A 21 -5.83 11.09 0.04
CA THR A 21 -7.11 11.79 -0.07
C THR A 21 -7.10 13.10 0.72
N LEU A 22 -6.55 13.10 1.93
CA LEU A 22 -6.43 14.31 2.74
C LEU A 22 -5.49 15.36 2.11
N VAL A 23 -4.38 14.94 1.52
CA VAL A 23 -3.45 15.84 0.83
C VAL A 23 -4.12 16.47 -0.39
N VAL A 24 -4.82 15.69 -1.22
CA VAL A 24 -5.55 16.22 -2.39
C VAL A 24 -6.68 17.16 -1.96
N LEU A 25 -7.41 16.80 -0.91
CA LEU A 25 -8.49 17.63 -0.36
C LEU A 25 -7.95 18.94 0.19
N ALA A 26 -6.84 18.92 0.90
CA ALA A 26 -6.17 20.14 1.39
C ALA A 26 -5.71 21.04 0.22
N GLY A 27 -5.15 20.45 -0.84
CA GLY A 27 -4.82 21.16 -2.07
C GLY A 27 -6.03 21.80 -2.75
N ALA A 28 -7.15 21.06 -2.87
CA ALA A 28 -8.39 21.57 -3.42
C ALA A 28 -9.00 22.71 -2.57
N ALA A 29 -8.94 22.57 -1.25
CA ALA A 29 -9.39 23.60 -0.32
C ALA A 29 -8.53 24.87 -0.44
N LEU A 30 -7.21 24.71 -0.48
CA LEU A 30 -6.27 25.82 -0.63
C LEU A 30 -6.48 26.54 -1.98
N ALA A 31 -6.57 25.80 -3.08
CA ALA A 31 -6.84 26.34 -4.40
C ALA A 31 -8.17 27.09 -4.43
N THR A 32 -9.21 26.55 -3.79
CA THR A 32 -10.53 27.20 -3.68
C THR A 32 -10.46 28.48 -2.85
N ALA A 33 -9.70 28.48 -1.74
CA ALA A 33 -9.55 29.64 -0.87
C ALA A 33 -8.74 30.77 -1.52
N LEU A 34 -7.73 30.45 -2.32
CA LEU A 34 -6.89 31.40 -3.02
C LEU A 34 -7.52 31.94 -4.33
N SER A 35 -8.54 31.25 -4.87
CA SER A 35 -9.22 31.68 -6.08
C SER A 35 -10.02 32.97 -5.84
N PRO A 36 -9.92 33.98 -6.74
CA PRO A 36 -10.67 35.21 -6.61
C PRO A 36 -12.18 34.96 -6.66
N LYS A 37 -12.93 35.58 -5.77
CA LYS A 37 -14.38 35.50 -5.77
C LYS A 37 -14.93 36.27 -6.95
N VAL A 38 -15.80 35.66 -7.75
CA VAL A 38 -16.48 36.27 -8.90
C VAL A 38 -17.98 36.30 -8.59
N TYR A 39 -18.55 37.45 -8.73
CA TYR A 39 -19.97 37.73 -8.53
C TYR A 39 -20.65 37.91 -9.89
N GLU A 40 -21.91 37.52 -10.00
CA GLU A 40 -22.69 37.65 -11.23
C GLU A 40 -23.96 38.45 -10.94
N ALA A 41 -24.12 39.59 -11.64
CA ALA A 41 -25.35 40.37 -11.66
C ALA A 41 -26.10 40.09 -12.96
N GLN A 42 -27.40 39.99 -12.90
CA GLN A 42 -28.25 39.70 -14.05
C GLN A 42 -29.30 40.77 -14.23
N THR A 43 -29.55 41.15 -15.50
CA THR A 43 -30.68 42.01 -15.91
C THR A 43 -31.43 41.28 -17.02
N GLN A 44 -32.75 41.52 -17.10
CA GLN A 44 -33.64 40.93 -18.12
C GLN A 44 -34.27 42.02 -18.97
N LEU A 45 -34.16 41.88 -20.28
CA LEU A 45 -34.63 42.81 -21.27
C LEU A 45 -35.74 42.12 -22.06
N PHE A 46 -36.89 42.80 -22.22
CA PHE A 46 -38.02 42.34 -23.04
C PHE A 46 -38.02 43.12 -24.35
N VAL A 47 -38.06 42.35 -25.45
CA VAL A 47 -38.12 42.92 -26.78
C VAL A 47 -39.54 42.79 -27.32
N SER A 48 -40.17 43.92 -27.64
CA SER A 48 -41.51 43.97 -28.25
C SER A 48 -41.48 44.72 -29.56
N THR A 49 -42.26 44.26 -30.51
CA THR A 49 -42.52 45.02 -31.75
C THR A 49 -43.84 45.81 -31.61
N ALA A 50 -43.87 47.03 -32.11
CA ALA A 50 -45.12 47.79 -32.20
C ALA A 50 -46.07 47.10 -33.14
N GLY A 51 -47.11 46.45 -32.57
CA GLY A 51 -48.05 45.60 -33.31
C GLY A 51 -48.94 46.40 -34.27
N SER A 52 -49.10 45.91 -35.50
CA SER A 52 -50.24 46.17 -36.35
C SER A 52 -51.44 45.38 -35.82
N SER A 53 -52.65 45.98 -35.90
CA SER A 53 -53.92 45.49 -35.42
C SER A 53 -54.50 44.26 -36.19
N ASP A 54 -53.70 43.60 -37.03
CA ASP A 54 -54.15 42.51 -37.88
C ASP A 54 -53.68 41.15 -37.31
N SER A 55 -54.61 40.21 -37.09
CA SER A 55 -54.37 38.91 -36.47
C SER A 55 -53.45 37.97 -37.28
N SER A 56 -53.35 38.17 -38.59
CA SER A 56 -52.42 37.43 -39.46
C SER A 56 -50.96 37.94 -39.33
N ALA A 57 -50.82 39.26 -39.01
CA ALA A 57 -49.55 39.90 -38.75
C ALA A 57 -48.98 39.51 -37.37
N LEU A 58 -49.83 39.11 -36.41
CA LEU A 58 -49.43 38.70 -35.06
C LEU A 58 -48.67 37.37 -35.04
N LEU A 59 -49.08 36.37 -35.84
CA LEU A 59 -48.40 35.07 -35.94
C LEU A 59 -47.08 35.16 -36.71
N SER A 60 -47.03 35.92 -37.78
CA SER A 60 -45.81 36.18 -38.56
C SER A 60 -44.82 37.07 -37.76
N GLY A 61 -45.34 38.01 -36.97
CA GLY A 61 -44.57 38.91 -36.12
C GLY A 61 -43.88 38.17 -34.96
N SER A 62 -44.48 37.12 -34.44
CA SER A 62 -43.91 36.33 -33.32
C SER A 62 -42.60 35.60 -33.71
N ASN A 63 -42.60 34.86 -34.81
CA ASN A 63 -41.43 34.13 -35.29
C ASN A 63 -40.32 35.09 -35.74
N PHE A 64 -40.68 36.17 -36.42
CA PHE A 64 -39.75 37.23 -36.86
C PHE A 64 -39.12 37.97 -35.69
N THR A 65 -39.88 38.19 -34.62
CA THR A 65 -39.34 38.83 -33.38
C THR A 65 -38.33 37.88 -32.69
N GLN A 66 -38.62 36.57 -32.69
CA GLN A 66 -37.76 35.60 -32.02
C GLN A 66 -36.40 35.45 -32.70
N GLU A 67 -36.35 35.39 -34.04
CA GLU A 67 -35.08 35.37 -34.80
C GLU A 67 -34.27 36.65 -34.61
N ARG A 68 -34.94 37.82 -34.58
CA ARG A 68 -34.27 39.10 -34.31
C ARG A 68 -33.73 39.22 -32.91
N VAL A 69 -34.41 38.69 -31.90
CA VAL A 69 -33.94 38.76 -30.50
C VAL A 69 -32.58 38.07 -30.31
N ILE A 70 -32.33 36.98 -31.02
CA ILE A 70 -31.04 36.32 -31.04
C ILE A 70 -29.94 37.24 -31.59
N SER A 71 -30.22 37.87 -32.74
CA SER A 71 -29.30 38.82 -33.36
C SER A 71 -29.03 40.05 -32.46
N TYR A 72 -30.04 40.51 -31.73
CA TYR A 72 -29.88 41.63 -30.79
C TYR A 72 -29.05 41.24 -29.56
N ALA A 73 -29.12 39.96 -29.10
CA ALA A 73 -28.27 39.48 -27.98
C ALA A 73 -26.76 39.63 -28.35
N ASP A 74 -26.41 39.36 -29.61
CA ASP A 74 -25.02 39.51 -30.08
C ASP A 74 -24.55 40.95 -30.08
N VAL A 75 -25.45 41.91 -30.29
CA VAL A 75 -25.13 43.34 -30.30
C VAL A 75 -24.71 43.83 -28.91
N ILE A 76 -25.18 43.18 -27.82
CA ILE A 76 -24.87 43.60 -26.42
C ILE A 76 -23.37 43.64 -26.14
N THR A 77 -22.63 42.68 -26.70
CA THR A 77 -21.19 42.55 -26.49
C THR A 77 -20.35 43.36 -27.47
N THR A 78 -20.98 44.14 -28.34
CA THR A 78 -20.27 44.96 -29.34
C THR A 78 -19.74 46.29 -28.76
N PRO A 79 -18.70 46.87 -29.34
CA PRO A 79 -18.18 48.19 -28.93
C PRO A 79 -19.24 49.30 -28.95
N ASN A 80 -20.25 49.23 -29.83
CA ASN A 80 -21.32 50.20 -29.88
C ASN A 80 -22.15 50.33 -28.59
N VAL A 81 -22.27 49.24 -27.84
CA VAL A 81 -22.92 49.20 -26.52
C VAL A 81 -21.90 49.41 -25.40
N LEU A 82 -20.73 48.74 -25.50
CA LEU A 82 -19.77 48.68 -24.39
C LEU A 82 -18.90 49.91 -24.25
N ASP A 83 -18.51 50.60 -25.32
CA ASP A 83 -17.69 51.84 -25.24
C ASP A 83 -18.40 52.98 -24.48
N PRO A 84 -19.70 53.27 -24.73
CA PRO A 84 -20.44 54.24 -23.91
C PRO A 84 -20.54 53.85 -22.44
N VAL A 85 -20.76 52.55 -22.14
CA VAL A 85 -20.82 52.01 -20.77
C VAL A 85 -19.49 52.24 -20.04
N ILE A 86 -18.36 51.89 -20.69
CA ILE A 86 -17.00 52.13 -20.18
C ILE A 86 -16.76 53.59 -19.84
N LYS A 87 -17.17 54.50 -20.73
CA LYS A 87 -17.04 55.96 -20.54
C LYS A 87 -17.91 56.46 -19.40
N THR A 88 -19.16 56.01 -19.32
CA THR A 88 -20.13 56.47 -18.28
C THR A 88 -19.72 56.00 -16.89
N LEU A 89 -19.23 54.78 -16.76
CA LEU A 89 -18.81 54.20 -15.49
C LEU A 89 -17.31 54.40 -15.19
N HIS A 90 -16.59 55.15 -16.06
CA HIS A 90 -15.14 55.42 -15.95
C HIS A 90 -14.31 54.12 -15.70
N LEU A 91 -14.66 53.05 -16.42
CA LEU A 91 -13.97 51.75 -16.24
C LEU A 91 -12.60 51.78 -16.94
N ASN A 92 -11.59 51.28 -16.27
CA ASN A 92 -10.25 51.14 -16.85
C ASN A 92 -10.10 49.81 -17.59
N THR A 93 -10.87 49.65 -18.67
CA THR A 93 -10.91 48.38 -19.46
C THR A 93 -11.24 48.70 -20.93
N THR A 94 -11.11 47.73 -21.81
CA THR A 94 -11.51 47.84 -23.23
C THR A 94 -12.85 47.12 -23.46
N ALA A 95 -13.58 47.49 -24.53
CA ALA A 95 -14.84 46.83 -24.89
C ALA A 95 -14.64 45.30 -25.11
N ALA A 96 -13.51 44.91 -25.70
CA ALA A 96 -13.19 43.50 -25.89
C ALA A 96 -13.03 42.73 -24.54
N SER A 97 -12.34 43.34 -23.59
CA SER A 97 -12.16 42.75 -22.26
C SER A 97 -13.45 42.73 -21.44
N LEU A 98 -14.24 43.80 -21.48
CA LEU A 98 -15.55 43.88 -20.83
C LEU A 98 -16.52 42.85 -21.45
N GLY A 99 -16.49 42.68 -22.76
CA GLY A 99 -17.31 41.69 -23.47
C GLY A 99 -17.11 40.25 -23.00
N THR A 100 -15.88 39.86 -22.59
CA THR A 100 -15.62 38.53 -22.00
C THR A 100 -16.25 38.31 -20.63
N GLN A 101 -16.62 39.37 -19.93
CA GLN A 101 -17.27 39.33 -18.60
C GLN A 101 -18.81 39.36 -18.74
N ILE A 102 -19.33 39.58 -19.95
CA ILE A 102 -20.77 39.70 -20.23
C ILE A 102 -21.23 38.52 -21.04
N THR A 103 -22.30 37.89 -20.60
CA THR A 103 -22.97 36.79 -21.32
C THR A 103 -24.42 37.23 -21.58
N ALA A 104 -24.81 37.33 -22.85
CA ALA A 104 -26.19 37.58 -23.25
C ALA A 104 -26.78 36.25 -23.75
N THR A 105 -27.93 35.83 -23.21
CA THR A 105 -28.60 34.60 -23.58
C THR A 105 -30.08 34.86 -23.82
N VAL A 106 -30.65 34.16 -24.81
CA VAL A 106 -32.10 34.18 -25.11
C VAL A 106 -32.66 32.81 -24.72
N PRO A 107 -33.51 32.72 -23.68
CA PRO A 107 -34.18 31.46 -23.36
C PRO A 107 -35.04 30.97 -24.50
N LEU A 108 -35.07 29.68 -24.72
CA LEU A 108 -35.84 29.06 -25.82
C LEU A 108 -37.31 29.47 -25.77
N ASN A 109 -37.85 29.82 -26.94
CA ASN A 109 -39.25 30.21 -27.13
C ASN A 109 -39.66 31.46 -26.33
N THR A 110 -38.72 32.38 -26.08
CA THR A 110 -39.02 33.64 -25.43
C THR A 110 -38.50 34.84 -26.26
N VAL A 111 -38.99 36.01 -25.94
CA VAL A 111 -38.49 37.29 -26.45
C VAL A 111 -37.71 38.07 -25.37
N LEU A 112 -37.20 37.33 -24.39
CA LEU A 112 -36.40 37.88 -23.31
C LEU A 112 -34.89 37.72 -23.62
N ILE A 113 -34.13 38.73 -23.35
CA ILE A 113 -32.66 38.63 -23.32
C ILE A 113 -32.20 38.71 -21.86
N GLN A 114 -31.52 37.68 -21.42
CA GLN A 114 -30.85 37.66 -20.11
C GLN A 114 -29.41 38.09 -20.30
N VAL A 115 -29.01 39.17 -19.60
CA VAL A 115 -27.63 39.68 -19.60
C VAL A 115 -27.04 39.41 -18.23
N ALA A 116 -26.02 38.59 -18.19
CA ALA A 116 -25.27 38.27 -16.99
C ALA A 116 -23.87 38.94 -17.06
N VAL A 117 -23.52 39.68 -16.05
CA VAL A 117 -22.22 40.36 -15.92
C VAL A 117 -21.45 39.77 -14.75
N ARG A 118 -20.22 39.32 -15.03
CA ARG A 118 -19.32 38.74 -14.03
C ARG A 118 -18.22 39.70 -13.67
N ASN A 119 -18.04 39.97 -12.36
CA ASN A 119 -16.98 40.80 -11.86
C ASN A 119 -16.54 40.37 -10.46
N THR A 120 -15.31 40.70 -10.08
CA THR A 120 -14.79 40.48 -8.73
C THR A 120 -15.43 41.38 -7.67
N ASN A 121 -15.94 42.54 -8.11
CA ASN A 121 -16.69 43.49 -7.25
C ASN A 121 -18.19 43.36 -7.53
N PRO A 122 -19.03 42.96 -6.52
CA PRO A 122 -20.46 42.77 -6.72
C PRO A 122 -21.22 44.07 -7.11
N ARG A 123 -20.76 45.24 -6.65
CA ARG A 123 -21.38 46.50 -7.00
C ARG A 123 -21.10 46.88 -8.46
N VAL A 124 -19.84 46.72 -8.90
CA VAL A 124 -19.46 46.96 -10.30
C VAL A 124 -20.21 45.99 -11.23
N ALA A 125 -20.40 44.73 -10.87
CA ALA A 125 -21.19 43.81 -11.67
C ALA A 125 -22.63 44.29 -11.88
N ALA A 126 -23.29 44.82 -10.83
CA ALA A 126 -24.64 45.34 -10.91
C ALA A 126 -24.69 46.68 -11.70
N GLU A 127 -23.76 47.60 -11.47
CA GLU A 127 -23.68 48.87 -12.18
C GLU A 127 -23.44 48.70 -13.69
N VAL A 128 -22.54 47.77 -14.05
CA VAL A 128 -22.31 47.41 -15.47
C VAL A 128 -23.53 46.77 -16.10
N ALA A 129 -24.20 45.83 -15.38
CA ALA A 129 -25.41 45.17 -15.90
C ALA A 129 -26.55 46.18 -16.16
N ASP A 130 -26.71 47.19 -15.28
CA ASP A 130 -27.69 48.26 -15.43
C ASP A 130 -27.35 49.20 -16.60
N ALA A 131 -26.10 49.65 -16.66
CA ALA A 131 -25.62 50.53 -17.73
C ALA A 131 -25.70 49.84 -19.10
N VAL A 132 -25.35 48.53 -19.19
CA VAL A 132 -25.47 47.75 -20.43
C VAL A 132 -26.93 47.62 -20.85
N GLY A 133 -27.86 47.32 -19.92
CA GLY A 133 -29.30 47.24 -20.22
C GLY A 133 -29.84 48.58 -20.74
N THR A 134 -29.46 49.67 -20.11
CA THR A 134 -29.87 51.03 -20.50
C THR A 134 -29.29 51.44 -21.87
N GLN A 135 -27.97 51.26 -22.04
CA GLN A 135 -27.28 51.59 -23.29
C GLN A 135 -27.79 50.73 -24.48
N PHE A 136 -28.01 49.46 -24.25
CA PHE A 136 -28.54 48.55 -25.24
C PHE A 136 -29.94 49.00 -25.73
N THR A 137 -30.82 49.43 -24.81
CA THR A 137 -32.14 49.97 -25.14
C THR A 137 -32.03 51.19 -26.07
N GLN A 138 -31.07 52.06 -25.79
CA GLN A 138 -30.81 53.25 -26.65
C GLN A 138 -30.21 52.87 -28.01
N THR A 139 -29.28 51.90 -28.02
CA THR A 139 -28.60 51.44 -29.23
C THR A 139 -29.61 50.78 -30.19
N VAL A 140 -30.46 49.88 -29.66
CA VAL A 140 -31.53 49.25 -30.51
C VAL A 140 -32.49 50.29 -31.05
N ALA A 141 -32.93 51.28 -30.25
CA ALA A 141 -33.77 52.38 -30.71
C ALA A 141 -33.12 53.19 -31.83
N GLN A 142 -31.81 53.40 -31.79
CA GLN A 142 -31.06 54.08 -32.85
C GLN A 142 -30.88 53.26 -34.11
N LEU A 143 -30.62 51.93 -33.98
CA LEU A 143 -30.47 51.01 -35.13
C LEU A 143 -31.76 50.80 -35.91
N GLU A 144 -32.90 50.80 -35.22
CA GLU A 144 -34.20 50.55 -35.83
C GLU A 144 -34.95 51.84 -36.25
N SER A 145 -34.43 53.01 -35.94
CA SER A 145 -35.01 54.27 -36.42
C SER A 145 -34.63 54.55 -37.87
N VAL A 146 -35.58 54.30 -38.79
CA VAL A 146 -35.39 54.45 -40.26
C VAL A 146 -35.36 55.94 -40.70
N ASN A 147 -35.96 56.85 -39.94
CA ASN A 147 -35.98 58.30 -40.22
C ASN A 147 -35.96 59.08 -38.91
N LYS A 148 -35.21 60.18 -38.88
CA LYS A 148 -35.17 61.12 -37.73
C LYS A 148 -36.59 61.62 -37.45
N GLY A 149 -37.26 61.12 -36.40
CA GLY A 149 -38.56 61.57 -35.96
C GLY A 149 -39.68 60.52 -35.95
N GLN A 150 -39.45 59.29 -36.46
CA GLN A 150 -40.36 58.17 -36.30
C GLN A 150 -39.96 57.28 -35.13
N SER A 151 -40.97 56.80 -34.37
CA SER A 151 -40.74 55.86 -33.27
C SER A 151 -40.25 54.52 -33.82
N SER A 152 -39.21 53.97 -33.20
CA SER A 152 -38.69 52.63 -33.53
C SER A 152 -39.80 51.57 -33.52
N PRO A 153 -39.88 50.74 -34.53
CA PRO A 153 -40.83 49.59 -34.55
C PRO A 153 -40.52 48.53 -33.50
N VAL A 154 -39.30 48.56 -32.92
CA VAL A 154 -38.89 47.65 -31.86
C VAL A 154 -38.66 48.46 -30.59
N LYS A 155 -39.26 47.99 -29.49
CA LYS A 155 -39.10 48.56 -28.18
C LYS A 155 -38.45 47.54 -27.25
N VAL A 156 -37.31 47.88 -26.69
CA VAL A 156 -36.65 47.14 -25.64
C VAL A 156 -37.00 47.77 -24.29
N THR A 157 -37.40 46.97 -23.33
CA THR A 157 -37.75 47.41 -21.99
C THR A 157 -37.00 46.58 -20.95
N VAL A 158 -36.40 47.20 -19.97
CA VAL A 158 -35.80 46.51 -18.81
C VAL A 158 -36.93 46.00 -17.94
N VAL A 159 -37.06 44.67 -17.82
CA VAL A 159 -38.11 44.01 -17.01
C VAL A 159 -37.63 43.72 -15.60
N SER A 160 -36.36 43.38 -15.47
CA SER A 160 -35.73 43.16 -14.17
C SER A 160 -34.47 43.95 -14.06
N ALA A 161 -34.45 44.92 -13.13
CA ALA A 161 -33.22 45.67 -12.83
C ALA A 161 -32.22 44.75 -12.10
N PRO A 162 -30.92 44.92 -12.35
CA PRO A 162 -29.92 44.08 -11.70
C PRO A 162 -29.85 44.37 -10.20
N THR A 163 -29.70 43.35 -9.40
CA THR A 163 -29.47 43.46 -7.95
C THR A 163 -28.01 43.16 -7.62
N VAL A 164 -27.48 43.83 -6.60
CA VAL A 164 -26.13 43.53 -6.12
C VAL A 164 -26.08 42.13 -5.55
N PRO A 165 -25.28 41.19 -6.15
CA PRO A 165 -25.22 39.84 -5.68
C PRO A 165 -24.58 39.71 -4.31
N THR A 166 -25.17 38.92 -3.43
CA THR A 166 -24.70 38.73 -2.05
C THR A 166 -23.75 37.52 -1.91
N SER A 167 -23.75 36.59 -2.87
CA SER A 167 -22.91 35.40 -2.91
C SER A 167 -22.15 35.30 -4.22
N PRO A 168 -20.89 34.82 -4.16
CA PRO A 168 -20.10 34.60 -5.37
C PRO A 168 -20.60 33.33 -6.12
N VAL A 169 -20.55 33.38 -7.46
CA VAL A 169 -20.85 32.24 -8.33
C VAL A 169 -19.61 31.33 -8.54
N SER A 170 -18.42 31.86 -8.29
CA SER A 170 -17.14 31.13 -8.35
C SER A 170 -16.21 31.67 -7.25
N PRO A 171 -15.35 30.80 -6.65
CA PRO A 171 -15.32 29.36 -6.76
C PRO A 171 -16.52 28.68 -6.10
N GLN A 172 -16.82 27.43 -6.51
CA GLN A 172 -17.87 26.61 -5.91
C GLN A 172 -17.24 25.57 -4.94
N PRO A 173 -17.16 25.87 -3.62
CA PRO A 173 -16.42 25.03 -2.67
C PRO A 173 -16.90 23.58 -2.63
N ILE A 174 -18.22 23.37 -2.61
CA ILE A 174 -18.82 22.02 -2.53
C ILE A 174 -18.42 21.18 -3.75
N ARG A 175 -18.47 21.75 -4.95
CA ARG A 175 -18.09 21.06 -6.20
C ARG A 175 -16.59 20.77 -6.23
N ASN A 176 -15.76 21.73 -5.87
CA ASN A 176 -14.31 21.58 -5.91
C ASN A 176 -13.82 20.56 -4.85
N LEU A 177 -14.37 20.61 -3.64
CA LEU A 177 -14.05 19.64 -2.58
C LEU A 177 -14.58 18.24 -2.94
N GLY A 178 -15.79 18.14 -3.50
CA GLY A 178 -16.32 16.87 -3.98
C GLY A 178 -15.44 16.21 -5.04
N LEU A 179 -14.99 17.00 -6.04
CA LEU A 179 -14.03 16.53 -7.04
C LEU A 179 -12.68 16.17 -6.40
N GLY A 180 -12.23 16.94 -5.40
CA GLY A 180 -11.02 16.64 -4.64
C GLY A 180 -11.08 15.29 -3.91
N VAL A 181 -12.21 14.96 -3.29
CA VAL A 181 -12.43 13.66 -2.63
C VAL A 181 -12.36 12.52 -3.64
N VAL A 182 -13.10 12.63 -4.77
CA VAL A 182 -13.12 11.58 -5.80
C VAL A 182 -11.71 11.35 -6.38
N LEU A 183 -11.03 12.43 -6.75
CA LEU A 183 -9.66 12.36 -7.29
C LEU A 183 -8.68 11.79 -6.24
N GLY A 184 -8.80 12.23 -4.99
CA GLY A 184 -7.97 11.75 -3.88
C GLY A 184 -8.15 10.25 -3.62
N LEU A 185 -9.38 9.74 -3.65
CA LEU A 185 -9.67 8.32 -3.51
C LEU A 185 -9.11 7.50 -4.68
N LEU A 186 -9.25 7.97 -5.91
CA LEU A 186 -8.72 7.29 -7.09
C LEU A 186 -7.18 7.22 -7.05
N LEU A 187 -6.52 8.34 -6.77
CA LEU A 187 -5.06 8.39 -6.64
C LEU A 187 -4.56 7.57 -5.45
N GLY A 188 -5.24 7.64 -4.31
CA GLY A 188 -4.91 6.87 -3.12
C GLY A 188 -5.03 5.37 -3.34
N LEU A 189 -6.10 4.92 -4.01
CA LEU A 189 -6.29 3.52 -4.38
C LEU A 189 -5.23 3.06 -5.39
N GLY A 190 -4.96 3.86 -6.43
CA GLY A 190 -3.93 3.57 -7.42
C GLY A 190 -2.54 3.42 -6.78
N LEU A 191 -2.17 4.32 -5.87
CA LEU A 191 -0.89 4.26 -5.15
C LEU A 191 -0.81 3.06 -4.19
N ALA A 192 -1.93 2.72 -3.52
CA ALA A 192 -2.01 1.56 -2.64
C ALA A 192 -1.82 0.25 -3.42
N LEU A 193 -2.45 0.12 -4.60
CA LEU A 193 -2.29 -1.01 -5.51
C LEU A 193 -0.86 -1.10 -6.05
N LEU A 194 -0.31 0.01 -6.51
CA LEU A 194 1.07 0.06 -7.02
C LEU A 194 2.06 -0.39 -5.94
N ARG A 195 1.91 0.10 -4.71
CA ARG A 195 2.78 -0.30 -3.60
C ARG A 195 2.62 -1.78 -3.21
N ASP A 196 1.42 -2.36 -3.35
CA ASP A 196 1.21 -3.79 -3.08
C ASP A 196 1.77 -4.68 -4.19
N LEU A 197 1.69 -4.24 -5.45
CA LEU A 197 2.32 -4.92 -6.60
C LEU A 197 3.86 -4.92 -6.52
N LEU A 198 4.45 -3.86 -5.98
CA LEU A 198 5.90 -3.74 -5.78
C LEU A 198 6.40 -4.43 -4.50
N ASP A 199 5.50 -4.91 -3.63
CA ASP A 199 5.84 -5.62 -2.39
C ASP A 199 6.16 -7.10 -2.71
N THR A 200 7.43 -7.40 -2.94
CA THR A 200 7.94 -8.74 -3.25
C THR A 200 8.32 -9.55 -2.02
N THR A 201 8.07 -9.04 -0.81
CA THR A 201 8.42 -9.73 0.43
C THR A 201 7.65 -11.05 0.61
N ILE A 202 8.36 -12.09 1.02
CA ILE A 202 7.78 -13.40 1.35
C ILE A 202 7.07 -13.29 2.70
N LYS A 203 5.78 -13.69 2.74
CA LYS A 203 4.94 -13.64 3.95
C LYS A 203 4.19 -14.93 4.21
N SER A 204 4.09 -15.78 3.20
CA SER A 204 3.34 -17.01 3.22
C SER A 204 4.03 -18.11 2.44
N GLU A 205 3.59 -19.36 2.63
CA GLU A 205 4.04 -20.52 1.87
C GLU A 205 3.79 -20.35 0.35
N ARG A 206 2.69 -19.68 -0.02
CA ARG A 206 2.39 -19.32 -1.41
C ARG A 206 3.45 -18.42 -2.04
N ASP A 207 4.04 -17.51 -1.27
CA ASP A 207 5.10 -16.66 -1.80
C ASP A 207 6.37 -17.45 -2.05
N CYS A 208 6.66 -18.48 -1.24
CA CYS A 208 7.75 -19.42 -1.47
C CYS A 208 7.51 -20.24 -2.74
N SER A 209 6.30 -20.79 -2.94
CA SER A 209 5.97 -21.62 -4.12
C SER A 209 6.00 -20.87 -5.45
N VAL A 210 5.97 -19.53 -5.45
CA VAL A 210 6.21 -18.71 -6.65
C VAL A 210 7.70 -18.71 -7.04
N VAL A 211 8.60 -18.92 -6.07
CA VAL A 211 10.07 -18.85 -6.27
C VAL A 211 10.65 -20.23 -6.55
N THR A 212 10.14 -21.26 -5.90
CA THR A 212 10.75 -22.62 -5.94
C THR A 212 9.71 -23.70 -5.70
N ASP A 213 9.95 -24.88 -6.27
CA ASP A 213 9.18 -26.11 -6.01
C ASP A 213 9.61 -26.79 -4.69
N THR A 214 10.63 -26.25 -3.99
CA THR A 214 11.08 -26.79 -2.71
C THR A 214 9.98 -26.65 -1.65
N THR A 215 9.64 -27.76 -1.02
CA THR A 215 8.55 -27.82 -0.03
C THR A 215 8.85 -27.03 1.23
N VAL A 216 7.87 -26.29 1.73
CA VAL A 216 7.92 -25.69 3.07
C VAL A 216 7.61 -26.79 4.10
N ILE A 217 8.61 -27.20 4.86
CA ILE A 217 8.54 -28.31 5.82
C ILE A 217 8.08 -27.88 7.22
N GLY A 218 7.96 -26.57 7.47
CA GLY A 218 7.46 -26.06 8.74
C GLY A 218 7.24 -24.57 8.73
N GLY A 219 6.30 -24.10 9.56
CA GLY A 219 6.01 -22.70 9.78
C GLY A 219 6.08 -22.37 11.28
N ILE A 220 6.86 -21.34 11.65
CA ILE A 220 7.06 -20.90 13.03
C ILE A 220 6.49 -19.50 13.17
N ALA A 221 5.53 -19.32 14.08
CA ALA A 221 4.87 -18.05 14.33
C ALA A 221 5.83 -17.00 14.95
N PHE A 222 5.63 -15.76 14.60
CA PHE A 222 6.32 -14.61 15.21
C PHE A 222 5.93 -14.48 16.68
N ASP A 223 6.93 -14.32 17.52
CA ASP A 223 6.76 -14.06 18.95
C ASP A 223 7.60 -12.83 19.35
N PRO A 224 6.97 -11.77 19.84
CA PRO A 224 7.67 -10.55 20.25
C PRO A 224 8.62 -10.79 21.45
N ASP A 225 8.36 -11.81 22.27
CA ASP A 225 9.19 -12.14 23.44
C ASP A 225 10.28 -13.18 23.13
N ALA A 226 10.42 -13.61 21.87
CA ALA A 226 11.43 -14.58 21.43
C ALA A 226 12.89 -14.11 21.71
N SER A 227 13.13 -12.81 21.77
CA SER A 227 14.46 -12.26 22.10
C SER A 227 14.80 -12.43 23.58
N LYS A 228 13.79 -12.49 24.46
CA LYS A 228 13.96 -12.70 25.90
C LYS A 228 14.03 -14.20 26.25
N ASN A 229 13.28 -15.02 25.52
CA ASN A 229 13.17 -16.46 25.71
C ASN A 229 13.46 -17.18 24.37
N PRO A 230 14.73 -17.26 23.94
CA PRO A 230 15.07 -17.84 22.64
C PRO A 230 14.77 -19.33 22.57
N LEU A 231 14.85 -20.07 23.68
CA LEU A 231 14.59 -21.50 23.79
C LEU A 231 13.14 -21.76 24.25
N ILE A 232 12.17 -21.46 23.38
CA ILE A 232 10.73 -21.55 23.70
C ILE A 232 10.29 -22.98 24.03
N VAL A 233 10.87 -23.98 23.40
CA VAL A 233 10.54 -25.40 23.65
C VAL A 233 10.84 -25.80 25.09
N GLN A 234 11.85 -25.19 25.72
CA GLN A 234 12.19 -25.40 27.11
C GLN A 234 11.38 -24.49 28.06
N ALA A 235 11.23 -23.20 27.67
CA ALA A 235 10.55 -22.20 28.50
C ALA A 235 9.03 -22.43 28.58
N ASP A 236 8.38 -22.81 27.48
CA ASP A 236 6.95 -23.15 27.38
C ASP A 236 6.71 -24.32 26.43
N PRO A 237 6.88 -25.58 26.93
CA PRO A 237 6.73 -26.78 26.12
C PRO A 237 5.32 -26.99 25.53
N HIS A 238 4.29 -26.33 26.06
CA HIS A 238 2.90 -26.45 25.60
C HIS A 238 2.48 -25.32 24.67
N SER A 239 3.36 -24.37 24.36
CA SER A 239 3.05 -23.27 23.44
C SER A 239 2.78 -23.78 22.01
N PRO A 240 1.95 -23.06 21.24
CA PRO A 240 1.76 -23.35 19.82
C PRO A 240 3.07 -23.32 19.03
N ARG A 241 4.04 -22.56 19.50
CA ARG A 241 5.36 -22.46 18.89
C ARG A 241 6.21 -23.69 19.17
N ALA A 242 6.15 -24.27 20.37
CA ALA A 242 6.78 -25.54 20.69
C ALA A 242 6.17 -26.67 19.82
N GLU A 243 4.86 -26.64 19.58
CA GLU A 243 4.19 -27.60 18.70
C GLU A 243 4.62 -27.47 17.25
N ALA A 244 4.88 -26.24 16.77
CA ALA A 244 5.44 -26.01 15.44
C ALA A 244 6.83 -26.67 15.27
N PHE A 245 7.67 -26.69 16.31
CA PHE A 245 8.95 -27.40 16.28
C PHE A 245 8.79 -28.93 16.30
N ARG A 246 7.77 -29.46 17.00
CA ARG A 246 7.44 -30.91 16.93
C ARG A 246 7.01 -31.32 15.54
N THR A 247 6.17 -30.48 14.91
CA THR A 247 5.73 -30.68 13.52
C THR A 247 6.92 -30.62 12.56
N LEU A 248 7.81 -29.62 12.72
CA LEU A 248 9.03 -29.48 11.92
C LEU A 248 9.92 -30.72 12.04
N ARG A 249 10.14 -31.21 13.28
CA ARG A 249 10.88 -32.45 13.51
C ARG A 249 10.25 -33.64 12.74
N THR A 250 8.94 -33.82 12.85
CA THR A 250 8.23 -34.91 12.18
C THR A 250 8.36 -34.79 10.67
N ASN A 251 8.12 -33.61 10.10
CA ASN A 251 8.21 -33.40 8.66
C ASN A 251 9.64 -33.66 8.15
N LEU A 252 10.65 -33.22 8.89
CA LEU A 252 12.04 -33.42 8.52
C LEU A 252 12.44 -34.92 8.48
N GLN A 253 11.86 -35.75 9.34
CA GLN A 253 12.08 -37.19 9.30
C GLN A 253 11.53 -37.87 8.04
N PHE A 254 10.50 -37.28 7.43
CA PHE A 254 9.85 -37.83 6.24
C PHE A 254 10.33 -37.23 4.91
N VAL A 255 10.93 -36.05 4.92
CA VAL A 255 11.39 -35.37 3.69
C VAL A 255 12.41 -36.20 2.92
N ASP A 256 13.21 -37.00 3.60
CA ASP A 256 14.22 -37.84 2.97
C ASP A 256 14.34 -39.22 3.69
N ALA A 257 13.21 -39.88 3.77
CA ALA A 257 13.12 -41.18 4.44
C ALA A 257 14.00 -42.30 3.82
N ALA A 258 14.45 -42.09 2.57
CA ALA A 258 15.30 -43.08 1.89
C ALA A 258 16.79 -42.93 2.27
N ASN A 259 17.28 -41.73 2.51
CA ASN A 259 18.72 -41.47 2.75
C ASN A 259 19.04 -41.14 4.20
N HIS A 260 18.07 -40.79 5.04
CA HIS A 260 18.23 -40.49 6.47
C HIS A 260 19.50 -39.62 6.75
N PRO A 261 19.57 -38.38 6.24
CA PRO A 261 20.78 -37.59 6.40
C PRO A 261 21.07 -37.36 7.88
N ARG A 262 22.29 -37.68 8.30
CA ARG A 262 22.72 -37.51 9.69
C ARG A 262 23.22 -36.11 9.99
N SER A 263 23.66 -35.38 8.98
CA SER A 263 24.09 -33.97 9.09
C SER A 263 23.19 -33.04 8.29
N LEU A 264 22.81 -31.94 8.94
CA LEU A 264 21.88 -30.96 8.41
C LEU A 264 22.46 -29.55 8.56
N VAL A 265 22.68 -28.87 7.45
CA VAL A 265 23.04 -27.44 7.45
C VAL A 265 21.78 -26.60 7.55
N PHE A 266 21.73 -25.69 8.51
CA PHE A 266 20.70 -24.68 8.62
C PHE A 266 21.28 -23.32 8.23
N THR A 267 20.69 -22.71 7.21
CA THR A 267 21.10 -21.41 6.71
C THR A 267 19.89 -20.52 6.44
N SER A 268 20.11 -19.30 5.98
CA SER A 268 19.07 -18.33 5.60
C SER A 268 19.55 -17.46 4.45
N SER A 269 18.68 -16.65 3.85
CA SER A 269 19.09 -15.73 2.78
C SER A 269 19.81 -14.51 3.34
N VAL A 270 19.27 -13.89 4.39
CA VAL A 270 19.77 -12.66 5.01
C VAL A 270 19.87 -12.79 6.53
N PRO A 271 20.59 -11.89 7.21
CA PRO A 271 20.64 -11.89 8.69
C PRO A 271 19.26 -11.60 9.31
N GLY A 272 19.01 -12.20 10.49
CA GLY A 272 17.81 -11.89 11.29
C GLY A 272 16.55 -12.68 10.91
N GLU A 273 16.65 -13.74 10.13
CA GLU A 273 15.55 -14.65 9.80
C GLU A 273 15.24 -15.68 10.90
N GLY A 274 16.01 -15.68 11.99
CA GLY A 274 15.81 -16.57 13.15
C GLY A 274 16.39 -17.97 12.99
N LYS A 275 17.42 -18.13 12.17
CA LYS A 275 18.12 -19.37 11.89
C LYS A 275 18.61 -20.07 13.17
N THR A 276 19.46 -19.41 13.96
CA THR A 276 20.07 -19.98 15.19
C THR A 276 19.01 -20.38 16.24
N THR A 277 17.97 -19.56 16.43
CA THR A 277 16.86 -19.91 17.33
C THR A 277 16.06 -21.11 16.82
N THR A 278 15.88 -21.21 15.50
CA THR A 278 15.23 -22.39 14.88
C THR A 278 16.08 -23.63 15.08
N THR A 279 17.37 -23.55 14.85
CA THR A 279 18.35 -24.64 15.01
C THR A 279 18.35 -25.16 16.45
N ALA A 280 18.48 -24.28 17.44
CA ALA A 280 18.54 -24.66 18.85
C ALA A 280 17.23 -25.31 19.34
N ASN A 281 16.08 -24.72 19.04
CA ASN A 281 14.78 -25.28 19.44
C ASN A 281 14.48 -26.62 18.75
N LEU A 282 14.86 -26.78 17.48
CA LEU A 282 14.70 -28.04 16.76
C LEU A 282 15.57 -29.15 17.40
N ALA A 283 16.82 -28.85 17.73
CA ALA A 283 17.71 -29.80 18.38
C ALA A 283 17.15 -30.28 19.73
N ILE A 284 16.67 -29.36 20.56
CA ILE A 284 16.00 -29.69 21.82
C ILE A 284 14.78 -30.57 21.59
N THR A 285 13.98 -30.25 20.54
CA THR A 285 12.79 -31.03 20.18
C THR A 285 13.12 -32.43 19.68
N MET A 286 14.21 -32.56 18.92
CA MET A 286 14.69 -33.89 18.46
C MET A 286 15.20 -34.73 19.63
N ALA A 287 15.98 -34.11 20.53
CA ALA A 287 16.47 -34.82 21.72
C ALA A 287 15.36 -35.25 22.69
N ALA A 288 14.32 -34.43 22.84
CA ALA A 288 13.11 -34.80 23.59
C ALA A 288 12.37 -36.00 22.95
N GLY A 289 12.58 -36.23 21.66
CA GLY A 289 12.11 -37.46 20.95
C GLY A 289 13.02 -38.68 21.09
N GLY A 290 14.10 -38.58 21.86
CA GLY A 290 15.02 -39.68 22.15
C GLY A 290 16.29 -39.70 21.29
N ALA A 291 16.45 -38.81 20.31
CA ALA A 291 17.64 -38.74 19.48
C ALA A 291 18.83 -38.13 20.26
N ARG A 292 20.05 -38.61 19.97
CA ARG A 292 21.29 -37.94 20.38
C ARG A 292 21.66 -36.90 19.34
N VAL A 293 21.61 -35.64 19.70
CA VAL A 293 21.75 -34.52 18.76
C VAL A 293 23.01 -33.71 19.08
N CYS A 294 23.81 -33.41 18.08
CA CYS A 294 24.91 -32.46 18.20
C CYS A 294 24.58 -31.19 17.39
N ILE A 295 24.66 -30.02 18.01
CA ILE A 295 24.60 -28.73 17.33
C ILE A 295 26.01 -28.20 17.19
N VAL A 296 26.38 -27.81 15.97
CA VAL A 296 27.69 -27.23 15.65
C VAL A 296 27.50 -25.81 15.19
N GLU A 297 28.17 -24.87 15.84
CA GLU A 297 28.19 -23.48 15.42
C GLU A 297 29.14 -23.29 14.24
N GLY A 298 28.62 -23.29 13.03
CA GLY A 298 29.33 -23.03 11.79
C GLY A 298 29.34 -21.57 11.38
N ASP A 299 28.68 -20.66 12.12
CA ASP A 299 28.83 -19.22 11.95
C ASP A 299 30.06 -18.74 12.72
N LEU A 300 31.24 -18.98 12.15
CA LEU A 300 32.52 -18.58 12.74
C LEU A 300 32.76 -17.06 12.64
N ARG A 301 31.87 -16.30 12.03
CA ARG A 301 31.99 -14.84 11.87
C ARG A 301 31.24 -14.07 12.94
N ARG A 302 30.05 -14.52 13.29
CA ARG A 302 29.16 -13.90 14.29
C ARG A 302 28.48 -14.98 15.12
N PRO A 303 29.28 -15.73 15.90
CA PRO A 303 28.74 -16.82 16.70
C PRO A 303 27.76 -16.30 17.74
N ARG A 304 26.61 -16.97 17.88
CA ARG A 304 25.56 -16.63 18.86
C ARG A 304 24.89 -17.84 19.48
N LEU A 305 25.19 -19.04 19.00
CA LEU A 305 24.54 -20.25 19.46
C LEU A 305 24.70 -20.45 20.96
N LEU A 306 25.93 -20.36 21.46
CA LEU A 306 26.21 -20.52 22.90
C LEU A 306 25.54 -19.44 23.74
N GLU A 307 25.52 -18.17 23.26
CA GLU A 307 24.79 -17.08 23.92
C GLU A 307 23.32 -17.42 24.11
N TYR A 308 22.65 -17.91 23.02
CA TYR A 308 21.23 -18.29 23.09
C TYR A 308 20.97 -19.51 23.96
N MET A 309 21.94 -20.40 24.08
CA MET A 309 21.84 -21.59 24.94
C MET A 309 22.31 -21.35 26.37
N GLY A 310 22.80 -20.13 26.71
CA GLY A 310 23.29 -19.80 28.03
C GLY A 310 24.54 -20.60 28.41
N MET A 311 25.40 -20.90 27.42
CA MET A 311 26.62 -21.68 27.58
C MET A 311 27.85 -20.83 27.29
N ASP A 312 28.99 -21.15 27.87
CA ASP A 312 30.28 -20.51 27.62
C ASP A 312 31.14 -21.36 26.68
N GLY A 313 31.97 -20.69 25.85
CA GLY A 313 32.83 -21.43 24.93
C GLY A 313 33.97 -20.56 24.37
N SER A 314 35.08 -20.57 25.05
CA SER A 314 36.35 -20.00 24.56
C SER A 314 37.07 -20.92 23.57
N VAL A 315 36.82 -22.21 23.63
CA VAL A 315 37.33 -23.26 22.75
C VAL A 315 36.18 -23.91 22.01
N GLY A 316 36.31 -24.18 20.73
CA GLY A 316 35.25 -24.72 19.91
C GLY A 316 35.72 -25.27 18.56
N LEU A 317 34.84 -25.26 17.58
CA LEU A 317 35.06 -25.84 16.24
C LEU A 317 36.37 -25.33 15.61
N THR A 318 36.63 -24.03 15.64
CA THR A 318 37.90 -23.45 15.11
C THR A 318 39.14 -24.14 15.69
N ASN A 319 39.16 -24.37 16.99
CA ASN A 319 40.30 -24.97 17.65
C ASN A 319 40.50 -26.44 17.22
N VAL A 320 39.41 -27.17 17.00
CA VAL A 320 39.49 -28.54 16.45
C VAL A 320 40.05 -28.53 15.04
N LEU A 321 39.54 -27.64 14.19
CA LEU A 321 39.90 -27.60 12.75
C LEU A 321 41.37 -27.18 12.52
N ILE A 322 41.96 -26.43 13.46
CA ILE A 322 43.40 -26.04 13.41
C ILE A 322 44.30 -26.97 14.22
N GLY A 323 43.74 -28.07 14.79
CA GLY A 323 44.50 -29.08 15.53
C GLY A 323 44.96 -28.65 16.95
N GLN A 324 44.31 -27.64 17.54
CA GLN A 324 44.61 -27.14 18.90
C GLN A 324 43.80 -27.82 20.00
N ALA A 325 42.74 -28.53 19.65
CA ALA A 325 41.89 -29.28 20.57
C ALA A 325 41.35 -30.54 19.95
N HIS A 326 41.09 -31.55 20.75
CA HIS A 326 40.36 -32.74 20.29
C HIS A 326 38.84 -32.54 20.37
N LEU A 327 38.09 -33.22 19.50
CA LEU A 327 36.65 -33.09 19.43
C LEU A 327 35.95 -33.30 20.79
N GLY A 328 36.42 -34.27 21.58
CA GLY A 328 35.88 -34.54 22.89
C GLY A 328 36.04 -33.44 23.93
N GLU A 329 37.05 -32.56 23.75
CA GLU A 329 37.35 -31.44 24.67
C GLU A 329 36.45 -30.24 24.44
N VAL A 330 35.90 -30.08 23.23
CA VAL A 330 35.02 -28.95 22.84
C VAL A 330 33.54 -29.32 22.88
N LEU A 331 33.22 -30.59 23.07
CA LEU A 331 31.85 -31.08 23.09
C LEU A 331 31.21 -30.85 24.46
N GLN A 332 30.23 -29.96 24.53
CA GLN A 332 29.54 -29.60 25.76
C GLN A 332 28.13 -30.18 25.78
N GLN A 333 27.73 -30.84 26.84
CA GLN A 333 26.35 -31.31 27.01
C GLN A 333 25.47 -30.16 27.51
N PHE A 334 24.32 -29.92 26.82
CA PHE A 334 23.37 -28.91 27.22
C PHE A 334 22.41 -29.46 28.29
N ALA A 335 22.53 -28.90 29.51
CA ALA A 335 21.79 -29.38 30.68
C ALA A 335 21.89 -30.92 30.82
N GLU A 336 20.90 -31.56 31.41
CA GLU A 336 20.83 -33.04 31.51
C GLU A 336 20.06 -33.65 30.31
N SER A 337 20.36 -33.17 29.09
CA SER A 337 19.63 -33.56 27.86
C SER A 337 20.52 -34.38 26.90
N ASN A 338 19.93 -34.94 25.88
CA ASN A 338 20.64 -35.57 24.77
C ASN A 338 21.12 -34.61 23.71
N VAL A 339 21.20 -33.28 24.03
CA VAL A 339 21.77 -32.26 23.16
C VAL A 339 23.22 -32.00 23.57
N TYR A 340 24.09 -32.04 22.59
CA TYR A 340 25.49 -31.65 22.71
C TYR A 340 25.75 -30.45 21.78
N VAL A 341 26.62 -29.57 22.21
CA VAL A 341 26.90 -28.32 21.53
C VAL A 341 28.40 -28.13 21.31
N ILE A 342 28.77 -27.74 20.12
CA ILE A 342 30.12 -27.28 19.78
C ILE A 342 30.00 -25.83 19.37
N GLY A 343 30.57 -24.91 20.18
CA GLY A 343 30.63 -23.49 19.84
C GLY A 343 31.67 -23.20 18.76
N ALA A 344 31.71 -21.99 18.25
CA ALA A 344 32.68 -21.56 17.25
C ALA A 344 34.14 -21.58 17.75
N GLY A 345 34.38 -21.28 19.03
CA GLY A 345 35.70 -21.01 19.56
C GLY A 345 36.24 -19.65 19.11
N SER A 346 37.52 -19.54 18.91
CA SER A 346 38.17 -18.30 18.45
C SER A 346 37.77 -17.98 17.00
N ILE A 347 37.46 -16.71 16.70
CA ILE A 347 37.10 -16.26 15.35
C ILE A 347 38.33 -16.33 14.44
N PRO A 348 38.30 -17.16 13.37
CA PRO A 348 39.45 -17.30 12.47
C PRO A 348 39.47 -16.18 11.41
N PRO A 349 40.61 -15.88 10.80
CA PRO A 349 40.69 -14.89 9.71
C PRO A 349 40.09 -15.39 8.40
N ASN A 350 39.99 -16.70 8.17
CA ASN A 350 39.54 -17.35 6.92
C ASN A 350 38.49 -18.44 7.17
N PRO A 351 37.27 -18.07 7.65
CA PRO A 351 36.24 -19.03 8.01
C PRO A 351 35.86 -20.02 6.89
N SER A 352 35.63 -19.52 5.67
CA SER A 352 35.17 -20.36 4.55
C SER A 352 36.18 -21.45 4.15
N GLU A 353 37.48 -21.13 4.17
CA GLU A 353 38.55 -22.09 3.88
C GLU A 353 38.62 -23.17 4.97
N LEU A 354 38.47 -22.76 6.22
CA LEU A 354 38.51 -23.67 7.35
C LEU A 354 37.31 -24.64 7.32
N LEU A 355 36.11 -24.11 7.04
CA LEU A 355 34.90 -24.92 6.91
C LEU A 355 34.90 -25.83 5.67
N GLY A 356 35.70 -25.56 4.66
CA GLY A 356 35.91 -26.39 3.48
C GLY A 356 37.11 -27.34 3.58
N SER A 357 37.80 -27.39 4.70
CA SER A 357 39.02 -28.16 4.87
C SER A 357 38.75 -29.67 5.06
N ALA A 358 39.78 -30.49 4.83
CA ALA A 358 39.73 -31.94 5.13
C ALA A 358 39.43 -32.20 6.61
N ALA A 359 39.97 -31.34 7.50
CA ALA A 359 39.71 -31.42 8.95
C ALA A 359 38.22 -31.27 9.28
N MET A 360 37.48 -30.38 8.57
CA MET A 360 36.03 -30.25 8.76
C MET A 360 35.27 -31.51 8.30
N ILE A 361 35.68 -32.11 7.19
CA ILE A 361 35.07 -33.36 6.68
C ILE A 361 35.28 -34.48 7.68
N GLU A 362 36.51 -34.65 8.20
CA GLU A 362 36.81 -35.64 9.20
C GLU A 362 36.05 -35.42 10.52
N THR A 363 35.97 -34.17 10.97
CA THR A 363 35.19 -33.78 12.16
C THR A 363 33.73 -34.10 11.98
N LEU A 364 33.15 -33.83 10.80
CA LEU A 364 31.74 -34.11 10.52
C LEU A 364 31.47 -35.63 10.50
N HIS A 365 32.31 -36.42 9.86
CA HIS A 365 32.20 -37.87 9.88
C HIS A 365 32.33 -38.46 11.29
N GLU A 366 33.22 -37.94 12.11
CA GLU A 366 33.35 -38.33 13.50
C GLU A 366 32.07 -38.04 14.31
N LEU A 367 31.48 -36.83 14.10
CA LEU A 367 30.22 -36.47 14.74
C LEU A 367 29.05 -37.35 14.27
N GLU A 368 28.93 -37.61 12.95
CA GLU A 368 27.91 -38.52 12.40
C GLU A 368 28.02 -39.94 12.92
N SER A 369 29.21 -40.38 13.33
CA SER A 369 29.41 -41.71 13.94
C SER A 369 28.92 -41.77 15.39
N ARG A 370 28.90 -40.65 16.10
CA ARG A 370 28.61 -40.51 17.55
C ARG A 370 27.19 -40.10 17.85
N PHE A 371 26.54 -39.37 16.90
CA PHE A 371 25.23 -38.77 17.07
C PHE A 371 24.23 -39.26 16.01
N ASP A 372 22.96 -39.31 16.36
CA ASP A 372 21.90 -39.67 15.43
C ASP A 372 21.65 -38.55 14.43
N VAL A 373 21.79 -37.30 14.90
CA VAL A 373 21.61 -36.08 14.07
C VAL A 373 22.68 -35.02 14.47
N VAL A 374 23.33 -34.47 13.47
CA VAL A 374 24.25 -33.32 13.59
C VAL A 374 23.61 -32.12 12.88
N ILE A 375 23.38 -31.03 13.62
CA ILE A 375 22.81 -29.80 13.06
C ILE A 375 23.90 -28.74 13.05
N ILE A 376 24.16 -28.16 11.87
CA ILE A 376 25.18 -27.13 11.68
C ILE A 376 24.48 -25.78 11.47
N ASP A 377 24.57 -24.87 12.44
CA ASP A 377 24.09 -23.52 12.34
C ASP A 377 25.12 -22.67 11.57
N THR A 378 24.75 -22.10 10.43
CA THR A 378 25.69 -21.43 9.51
C THR A 378 25.30 -19.96 9.27
N PRO A 379 26.19 -19.10 8.77
CA PRO A 379 25.80 -17.74 8.39
C PRO A 379 24.84 -17.72 7.20
N PRO A 380 24.19 -16.57 6.94
CA PRO A 380 23.32 -16.40 5.76
C PRO A 380 24.06 -16.53 4.43
N LEU A 381 23.40 -17.06 3.40
CA LEU A 381 23.98 -17.37 2.08
C LEU A 381 24.39 -16.15 1.26
N LEU A 382 23.64 -15.04 1.32
CA LEU A 382 23.90 -13.89 0.43
C LEU A 382 25.15 -13.10 0.82
N PRO A 383 25.44 -12.87 2.11
CA PRO A 383 26.65 -12.16 2.50
C PRO A 383 27.95 -12.96 2.34
N VAL A 384 27.90 -14.30 2.53
CA VAL A 384 29.10 -15.15 2.60
C VAL A 384 28.86 -16.55 2.06
N THR A 385 29.93 -17.25 1.69
CA THR A 385 29.85 -18.59 1.05
C THR A 385 29.92 -19.76 2.04
N ASP A 386 30.11 -19.52 3.30
CA ASP A 386 30.35 -20.51 4.36
C ASP A 386 29.29 -21.64 4.37
N ALA A 387 28.00 -21.24 4.32
CA ALA A 387 26.89 -22.19 4.29
C ALA A 387 26.86 -23.00 2.97
N ALA A 388 27.19 -22.39 1.85
CA ALA A 388 27.27 -23.08 0.58
C ALA A 388 28.39 -24.12 0.57
N VAL A 389 29.56 -23.81 1.16
CA VAL A 389 30.67 -24.76 1.32
C VAL A 389 30.23 -25.95 2.17
N LEU A 390 29.65 -25.70 3.34
CA LEU A 390 29.18 -26.76 4.24
C LEU A 390 28.06 -27.62 3.62
N SER A 391 27.23 -27.04 2.75
CA SER A 391 26.17 -27.78 2.06
C SER A 391 26.67 -28.86 1.11
N THR A 392 27.96 -28.79 0.70
CA THR A 392 28.57 -29.80 -0.21
C THR A 392 29.03 -31.06 0.51
N ILE A 393 29.27 -30.98 1.83
CA ILE A 393 29.79 -32.07 2.64
C ILE A 393 28.75 -32.64 3.63
N ALA A 394 27.70 -31.88 3.92
CA ALA A 394 26.60 -32.33 4.79
C ALA A 394 25.54 -33.14 4.02
N GLY A 395 24.80 -33.96 4.74
CA GLY A 395 23.72 -34.80 4.19
C GLY A 395 22.55 -34.01 3.59
N GLY A 396 22.33 -32.75 4.03
CA GLY A 396 21.32 -31.88 3.46
C GLY A 396 21.26 -30.48 4.06
N THR A 397 20.56 -29.59 3.39
CA THR A 397 20.44 -28.19 3.78
C THR A 397 18.97 -27.79 3.97
N VAL A 398 18.68 -27.11 5.06
CA VAL A 398 17.40 -26.49 5.36
C VAL A 398 17.57 -24.97 5.31
N VAL A 399 16.73 -24.30 4.52
CA VAL A 399 16.78 -22.84 4.40
C VAL A 399 15.66 -22.22 5.23
N VAL A 400 16.04 -21.42 6.22
CA VAL A 400 15.11 -20.65 7.06
C VAL A 400 14.76 -19.36 6.35
N VAL A 401 13.46 -19.12 6.15
CA VAL A 401 12.90 -17.97 5.44
C VAL A 401 12.12 -17.11 6.41
N GLY A 402 12.59 -15.93 6.71
CA GLY A 402 11.93 -15.00 7.64
C GLY A 402 10.79 -14.25 6.96
N ALA A 403 9.53 -14.54 7.33
CA ALA A 403 8.37 -13.86 6.79
C ALA A 403 8.43 -12.34 7.05
N GLY A 404 8.28 -11.54 5.97
CA GLY A 404 8.38 -10.09 6.02
C GLY A 404 9.81 -9.55 6.16
N ARG A 405 10.85 -10.41 6.11
CA ARG A 405 12.27 -10.05 6.19
C ARG A 405 13.01 -10.23 4.88
N VAL A 406 12.62 -11.21 4.11
CA VAL A 406 13.25 -11.57 2.85
C VAL A 406 12.26 -11.37 1.71
N ASP A 407 12.74 -10.97 0.55
CA ASP A 407 11.98 -10.90 -0.68
C ASP A 407 12.24 -12.12 -1.59
N ARG A 408 11.44 -12.24 -2.64
CA ARG A 408 11.50 -13.37 -3.58
C ARG A 408 12.85 -13.47 -4.30
N ASP A 409 13.47 -12.34 -4.60
CA ASP A 409 14.76 -12.29 -5.28
C ASP A 409 15.90 -12.77 -4.37
N HIS A 410 15.88 -12.39 -3.09
CA HIS A 410 16.85 -12.88 -2.12
C HIS A 410 16.74 -14.40 -1.93
N LEU A 411 15.52 -14.94 -1.80
CA LEU A 411 15.34 -16.40 -1.69
C LEU A 411 15.81 -17.11 -2.95
N ALA A 412 15.45 -16.61 -4.15
CA ALA A 412 15.85 -17.19 -5.43
C ALA A 412 17.38 -17.26 -5.56
N ARG A 413 18.09 -16.16 -5.26
CA ARG A 413 19.56 -16.12 -5.28
C ARG A 413 20.19 -17.06 -4.26
N SER A 414 19.61 -17.20 -3.09
CA SER A 414 20.12 -18.11 -2.06
C SER A 414 19.99 -19.56 -2.50
N LEU A 415 18.86 -19.94 -3.07
CA LEU A 415 18.67 -21.28 -3.63
C LEU A 415 19.59 -21.55 -4.83
N GLN A 416 19.77 -20.56 -5.69
CA GLN A 416 20.71 -20.64 -6.83
C GLN A 416 22.17 -20.83 -6.36
N ALA A 417 22.57 -20.16 -5.26
CA ALA A 417 23.91 -20.36 -4.68
C ALA A 417 24.12 -21.80 -4.21
N LEU A 418 23.10 -22.42 -3.57
CA LEU A 418 23.16 -23.82 -3.16
C LEU A 418 23.17 -24.76 -4.38
N GLU A 419 22.35 -24.50 -5.38
CA GLU A 419 22.31 -25.29 -6.63
C GLU A 419 23.63 -25.26 -7.37
N THR A 420 24.29 -24.10 -7.45
CA THR A 420 25.58 -23.91 -8.11
C THR A 420 26.67 -24.82 -7.53
N VAL A 421 26.66 -25.01 -6.21
CA VAL A 421 27.60 -25.92 -5.52
C VAL A 421 27.05 -27.34 -5.39
N LYS A 422 25.91 -27.63 -5.97
CA LYS A 422 25.17 -28.92 -5.87
C LYS A 422 24.83 -29.29 -4.41
N GLY A 423 24.62 -28.30 -3.57
CA GLY A 423 24.15 -28.48 -2.20
C GLY A 423 22.71 -28.98 -2.22
N ARG A 424 22.44 -30.03 -1.49
CA ARG A 424 21.12 -30.69 -1.45
C ARG A 424 20.18 -29.92 -0.55
N VAL A 425 19.16 -29.25 -1.10
CA VAL A 425 18.11 -28.58 -0.32
C VAL A 425 17.00 -29.56 0.04
N LEU A 426 16.77 -29.77 1.34
CA LEU A 426 15.74 -30.67 1.86
C LEU A 426 14.39 -30.00 2.00
N GLY A 427 14.37 -28.70 2.30
CA GLY A 427 13.13 -27.95 2.48
C GLY A 427 13.38 -26.53 2.99
N LEU A 428 12.27 -25.78 3.03
CA LEU A 428 12.23 -24.43 3.59
C LEU A 428 11.52 -24.43 4.95
N VAL A 429 11.98 -23.63 5.89
CA VAL A 429 11.29 -23.35 7.15
C VAL A 429 10.84 -21.91 7.13
N LEU A 430 9.53 -21.65 7.07
CA LEU A 430 8.98 -20.30 7.11
C LEU A 430 8.89 -19.84 8.56
N ASN A 431 9.79 -18.94 8.98
CA ASN A 431 9.85 -18.40 10.33
C ASN A 431 9.26 -16.97 10.39
N LEU A 432 8.99 -16.49 11.60
CA LEU A 432 8.43 -15.16 11.85
C LEU A 432 7.04 -14.93 11.22
N VAL A 433 6.26 -16.00 11.05
CA VAL A 433 4.94 -15.93 10.42
C VAL A 433 3.98 -15.08 11.27
N PRO A 434 3.33 -14.04 10.73
CA PRO A 434 2.39 -13.22 11.49
C PRO A 434 1.22 -14.04 12.06
N ILE A 435 0.91 -13.84 13.35
CA ILE A 435 -0.20 -14.54 14.04
C ILE A 435 -1.58 -13.98 13.63
N LYS A 436 -1.64 -12.70 13.15
CA LYS A 436 -2.87 -12.00 12.78
C LYS A 436 -2.81 -11.51 11.34
N GLY A 437 -3.85 -11.75 10.56
CA GLY A 437 -3.98 -11.31 9.17
C GLY A 437 -4.61 -12.38 8.28
N THR A 438 -4.96 -12.03 7.05
CA THR A 438 -5.57 -12.95 6.05
C THR A 438 -4.64 -14.08 5.62
N ASP A 439 -3.35 -13.96 5.87
CA ASP A 439 -2.30 -14.95 5.62
C ASP A 439 -1.83 -15.63 6.93
N ALA A 440 -2.54 -15.40 8.02
CA ALA A 440 -2.24 -16.01 9.29
C ALA A 440 -2.45 -17.53 9.22
N TYR A 441 -1.58 -18.23 9.84
CA TYR A 441 -1.53 -19.67 10.09
C TYR A 441 -2.84 -20.22 10.75
N TYR A 442 -4.01 -19.74 10.29
CA TYR A 442 -5.31 -20.03 10.90
C TYR A 442 -5.83 -21.44 10.62
N ASN A 443 -5.34 -22.11 9.56
CA ASN A 443 -5.80 -23.45 9.24
C ASN A 443 -5.25 -24.54 10.20
N TYR A 444 -4.29 -24.21 11.06
CA TYR A 444 -3.70 -25.18 11.99
C TYR A 444 -4.34 -25.17 13.39
N ARG A 445 -5.09 -24.14 13.76
CA ARG A 445 -5.60 -23.95 15.11
C ARG A 445 -7.01 -24.51 15.35
N ASP A 446 -7.80 -24.68 14.30
CA ASP A 446 -9.20 -25.16 14.45
C ASP A 446 -9.33 -26.70 14.51
N GLY A 447 -8.25 -27.45 14.26
CA GLY A 447 -8.27 -28.90 14.24
C GLY A 447 -7.84 -29.63 15.52
N TYR A 448 -6.94 -29.04 16.36
CA TYR A 448 -6.29 -29.80 17.45
C TYR A 448 -5.97 -29.01 18.74
N GLY A 449 -6.53 -27.83 18.95
CA GLY A 449 -6.35 -27.11 20.22
C GLY A 449 -7.40 -27.51 21.26
N PRO A 450 -7.07 -27.63 22.58
CA PRO A 450 -8.10 -27.75 23.61
C PRO A 450 -8.97 -26.50 23.56
N GLU A 451 -10.31 -26.70 23.46
CA GLU A 451 -11.30 -25.62 23.46
C GLU A 451 -11.06 -24.71 24.69
N SER A 452 -10.64 -23.48 24.44
CA SER A 452 -10.51 -22.49 25.51
C SER A 452 -11.89 -22.23 26.12
N ALA A 453 -11.93 -22.05 27.45
CA ALA A 453 -13.16 -21.85 28.22
C ALA A 453 -14.02 -20.67 27.68
N ASP A 454 -13.41 -19.71 27.01
CA ASP A 454 -14.11 -18.58 26.37
C ASP A 454 -14.95 -18.98 25.14
N THR A 455 -14.53 -19.97 24.35
CA THR A 455 -15.29 -20.43 23.18
C THR A 455 -16.53 -21.21 23.60
N LYS A 456 -16.45 -21.96 24.71
CA LYS A 456 -17.62 -22.63 25.31
C LYS A 456 -18.66 -21.64 25.84
N SER A 457 -18.21 -20.56 26.44
CA SER A 457 -19.08 -19.49 26.94
C SER A 457 -19.81 -18.74 25.83
N GLN A 458 -19.15 -18.46 24.70
CA GLN A 458 -19.79 -17.81 23.56
C GLN A 458 -20.79 -18.72 22.85
N ARG A 459 -20.48 -19.99 22.61
CA ARG A 459 -21.44 -20.96 22.03
C ARG A 459 -22.63 -21.23 22.94
N ALA A 460 -22.47 -21.20 24.27
CA ALA A 460 -23.57 -21.31 25.21
C ALA A 460 -24.50 -20.07 25.16
N LYS A 461 -23.95 -18.87 25.02
CA LYS A 461 -24.73 -17.63 24.85
C LYS A 461 -25.46 -17.55 23.50
N GLU A 462 -24.88 -18.05 22.42
CA GLU A 462 -25.54 -18.12 21.11
C GLU A 462 -26.67 -19.16 21.08
N ARG A 463 -26.49 -20.32 21.71
CA ARG A 463 -27.58 -21.33 21.86
C ARG A 463 -28.73 -20.82 22.74
N ALA A 464 -28.44 -20.08 23.79
CA ALA A 464 -29.48 -19.47 24.63
C ALA A 464 -30.28 -18.37 23.92
N LYS A 465 -29.66 -17.66 22.95
CA LYS A 465 -30.34 -16.68 22.09
C LYS A 465 -31.16 -17.27 20.95
N ALA A 466 -30.87 -18.50 20.53
CA ALA A 466 -31.60 -19.18 19.46
C ALA A 466 -32.84 -19.94 19.96
N THR A 467 -33.04 -20.04 21.29
CA THR A 467 -34.17 -20.74 21.93
C THR A 467 -35.10 -19.80 22.69
N SER A 468 -34.89 -18.49 22.58
CA SER A 468 -35.78 -17.42 23.04
C SER A 468 -36.37 -16.66 21.85
#